data_65b9c6b6a2ce780e428e1e2d9cff194c
#
_entry.id   65b9c6b6a2ce780e428e1e2d9cff194c
#
_cell.length_a   1.000
_cell.length_b   1.000
_cell.length_c   1.000
_cell.angle_alpha   90.00
_cell.angle_beta   90.00
_cell.angle_gamma   90.00
#
_symmetry.space_group_name_H-M   'P 1'
#
loop_
_entity.id
_entity.type
_entity.pdbx_description
1 polymer ?
#
loop_
_entity_poly.entity_id
_entity_poly.type
_entity_poly.pdbx_seq_one_letter_code
_entity_poly.pdbx_strand_id
1 'polypeptide(L)'
;MRRWGPADYRDMPWKNGGGVTRELLRRPHPTRPEGFGVRLSIATVAAAGPFSLFPGVDRHLLLLEGQGMALTRAGASEEVVVAPGQPLFSFPGEDAWECRLLGGPVRDFNVMVDRALAEASLERVHLGAGAGHRLAASPGTLWLYGVSGRVQVAGEVLAEEDILEWDMPGALELVGESEATVLLIRLMPRAGR
;
A
#
# COMPACT_ATOMS: atom_id res chain seq x y z
N MET A 1 -1.35 2.28 -19.93
CA MET A 1 -0.65 2.47 -18.64
C MET A 1 -0.86 3.89 -18.16
N ARG A 2 -1.10 4.11 -16.86
CA ARG A 2 -1.20 5.44 -16.23
C ARG A 2 -0.10 5.59 -15.21
N ARG A 3 0.38 6.83 -14.99
CA ARG A 3 1.41 7.16 -14.02
C ARG A 3 0.88 8.19 -13.03
N TRP A 4 1.32 8.07 -11.79
CA TRP A 4 1.23 9.09 -10.73
C TRP A 4 2.61 9.23 -10.11
N GLY A 5 2.93 10.42 -9.67
CA GLY A 5 4.17 10.74 -8.98
C GLY A 5 3.94 11.71 -7.84
N PRO A 6 5.00 12.14 -7.14
CA PRO A 6 4.88 13.00 -5.96
C PRO A 6 4.07 14.29 -6.16
N ALA A 7 4.02 14.82 -7.39
CA ALA A 7 3.23 16.03 -7.70
C ALA A 7 1.70 15.79 -7.69
N ASP A 8 1.27 14.52 -7.85
CA ASP A 8 -0.15 14.15 -7.87
C ASP A 8 -0.67 13.79 -6.47
N TYR A 9 0.23 13.64 -5.49
CA TYR A 9 -0.10 13.15 -4.15
C TYR A 9 -0.63 14.25 -3.26
N ARG A 10 -1.45 13.86 -2.26
CA ARG A 10 -2.06 14.79 -1.33
C ARG A 10 -1.68 14.47 0.11
N ASP A 11 -1.02 15.39 0.77
CA ASP A 11 -0.70 15.29 2.18
C ASP A 11 -1.89 15.73 3.05
N MET A 12 -2.23 14.92 4.04
CA MET A 12 -3.33 15.14 4.98
C MET A 12 -2.79 14.99 6.41
N PRO A 13 -2.41 16.11 7.06
CA PRO A 13 -2.02 16.08 8.47
C PRO A 13 -3.16 15.57 9.36
N TRP A 14 -2.81 14.74 10.33
CA TRP A 14 -3.81 14.22 11.28
C TRP A 14 -4.23 15.31 12.26
N LYS A 15 -5.51 15.33 12.61
CA LYS A 15 -6.07 16.35 13.52
C LYS A 15 -5.43 16.35 14.90
N ASN A 16 -4.94 15.19 15.36
CA ASN A 16 -4.27 15.02 16.66
C ASN A 16 -2.76 15.33 16.63
N GLY A 17 -2.21 15.73 15.47
CA GLY A 17 -0.77 16.00 15.30
C GLY A 17 0.13 14.77 15.33
N GLY A 18 -0.42 13.56 15.45
CA GLY A 18 0.34 12.32 15.60
C GLY A 18 0.93 11.75 14.30
N GLY A 19 0.67 12.39 13.16
CA GLY A 19 1.19 11.93 11.88
C GLY A 19 0.62 12.66 10.67
N VAL A 20 1.01 12.17 9.49
CA VAL A 20 0.52 12.67 8.19
C VAL A 20 0.20 11.46 7.32
N THR A 21 -0.91 11.50 6.60
CA THR A 21 -1.19 10.55 5.52
C THR A 21 -0.97 11.23 4.18
N ARG A 22 -0.10 10.67 3.36
CA ARG A 22 0.05 11.00 1.94
C ARG A 22 -0.83 10.07 1.12
N GLU A 23 -1.93 10.59 0.59
CA GLU A 23 -2.79 9.85 -0.34
C GLU A 23 -2.14 9.80 -1.71
N LEU A 24 -1.85 8.59 -2.20
CA LEU A 24 -1.17 8.35 -3.47
C LEU A 24 -2.19 8.15 -4.59
N LEU A 25 -3.24 7.41 -4.31
CA LEU A 25 -4.30 7.10 -5.27
C LEU A 25 -5.60 6.83 -4.52
N ARG A 26 -6.71 7.36 -5.06
CA ARG A 26 -8.05 7.07 -4.58
C ARG A 26 -8.97 6.78 -5.77
N ARG A 27 -9.62 5.62 -5.76
CA ARG A 27 -10.73 5.30 -6.65
C ARG A 27 -12.03 5.53 -5.90
N PRO A 28 -12.94 6.38 -6.39
CA PRO A 28 -14.21 6.64 -5.71
C PRO A 28 -15.05 5.35 -5.61
N HIS A 29 -15.89 5.29 -4.60
CA HIS A 29 -16.86 4.21 -4.50
C HIS A 29 -17.98 4.43 -5.53
N PRO A 30 -18.43 3.40 -6.27
CA PRO A 30 -19.40 3.57 -7.37
C PRO A 30 -20.76 4.09 -6.94
N THR A 31 -21.17 3.85 -5.69
CA THR A 31 -22.50 4.22 -5.17
C THR A 31 -22.47 5.05 -3.87
N ARG A 32 -21.30 5.29 -3.28
CA ARG A 32 -21.13 6.10 -2.05
C ARG A 32 -20.26 7.32 -2.35
N PRO A 33 -20.82 8.54 -2.52
CA PRO A 33 -20.07 9.71 -3.00
C PRO A 33 -18.84 10.05 -2.15
N GLU A 34 -18.94 9.94 -0.82
CA GLU A 34 -17.83 10.22 0.11
C GLU A 34 -16.93 8.99 0.35
N GLY A 35 -17.32 7.83 -0.16
CA GLY A 35 -16.58 6.58 -0.02
C GLY A 35 -15.45 6.44 -1.04
N PHE A 36 -14.65 5.42 -0.84
CA PHE A 36 -13.68 4.94 -1.83
C PHE A 36 -13.87 3.43 -2.06
N GLY A 37 -13.64 2.99 -3.28
CA GLY A 37 -13.53 1.56 -3.59
C GLY A 37 -12.13 1.05 -3.27
N VAL A 38 -11.11 1.85 -3.61
CA VAL A 38 -9.69 1.58 -3.30
C VAL A 38 -8.98 2.88 -2.91
N ARG A 39 -8.06 2.77 -1.97
CA ARG A 39 -7.18 3.86 -1.56
C ARG A 39 -5.78 3.33 -1.29
N LEU A 40 -4.79 3.93 -1.93
CA LEU A 40 -3.37 3.71 -1.64
C LEU A 40 -2.83 4.94 -0.91
N SER A 41 -2.11 4.72 0.17
CA SER A 41 -1.54 5.83 0.93
C SER A 41 -0.28 5.41 1.70
N ILE A 42 0.56 6.39 2.03
CA ILE A 42 1.65 6.24 2.98
C ILE A 42 1.30 7.05 4.21
N ALA A 43 1.38 6.43 5.39
CA ALA A 43 1.28 7.12 6.64
C ALA A 43 2.67 7.33 7.25
N THR A 44 2.96 8.55 7.68
CA THR A 44 4.06 8.85 8.61
C THR A 44 3.46 8.94 10.00
N VAL A 45 3.72 7.93 10.81
CA VAL A 45 3.22 7.83 12.19
C VAL A 45 4.31 8.32 13.13
N ALA A 46 4.09 9.48 13.74
CA ALA A 46 5.08 10.13 14.61
C ALA A 46 4.77 9.96 16.11
N ALA A 47 3.56 9.50 16.47
CA ALA A 47 3.16 9.27 17.85
C ALA A 47 2.27 8.02 17.96
N ALA A 48 2.28 7.42 19.15
CA ALA A 48 1.35 6.34 19.51
C ALA A 48 -0.10 6.82 19.49
N GLY A 49 -1.04 5.92 19.23
CA GLY A 49 -2.47 6.21 19.25
C GLY A 49 -3.30 5.23 18.44
N PRO A 50 -4.62 5.42 18.46
CA PRO A 50 -5.55 4.53 17.79
C PRO A 50 -5.52 4.70 16.28
N PHE A 51 -5.71 3.59 15.57
CA PHE A 51 -5.98 3.62 14.14
C PHE A 51 -7.44 4.04 13.88
N SER A 52 -7.64 4.82 12.83
CA SER A 52 -8.98 5.18 12.37
C SER A 52 -9.75 3.95 11.89
N LEU A 53 -11.04 3.90 12.20
CA LEU A 53 -11.95 2.83 11.78
C LEU A 53 -12.48 3.08 10.37
N PHE A 54 -12.54 2.01 9.58
CA PHE A 54 -13.08 2.01 8.22
C PHE A 54 -14.00 0.79 8.02
N PRO A 55 -15.26 0.84 8.47
CA PRO A 55 -16.18 -0.30 8.35
C PRO A 55 -16.38 -0.73 6.90
N GLY A 56 -16.33 -2.05 6.66
CA GLY A 56 -16.49 -2.65 5.33
C GLY A 56 -15.25 -2.58 4.44
N VAL A 57 -14.13 -2.10 4.96
CA VAL A 57 -12.85 -1.97 4.23
C VAL A 57 -11.87 -3.01 4.75
N ASP A 58 -11.20 -3.73 3.86
CA ASP A 58 -10.02 -4.53 4.20
C ASP A 58 -8.78 -3.65 4.07
N ARG A 59 -7.89 -3.75 5.06
CA ARG A 59 -6.64 -2.99 5.13
C ARG A 59 -5.44 -3.92 5.07
N HIS A 60 -4.46 -3.51 4.27
CA HIS A 60 -3.18 -4.19 4.14
C HIS A 60 -2.08 -3.18 4.41
N LEU A 61 -1.24 -3.47 5.39
CA LEU A 61 -0.23 -2.55 5.89
C LEU A 61 1.15 -3.19 5.79
N LEU A 62 2.09 -2.45 5.22
CA LEU A 62 3.48 -2.85 5.07
C LEU A 62 4.40 -1.72 5.54
N LEU A 63 5.34 -2.03 6.44
CA LEU A 63 6.29 -1.03 6.88
C LEU A 63 7.33 -0.75 5.78
N LEU A 64 7.50 0.54 5.47
CA LEU A 64 8.53 1.03 4.54
C LEU A 64 9.80 1.42 5.28
N GLU A 65 9.65 2.21 6.36
CA GLU A 65 10.77 2.81 7.11
C GLU A 65 10.50 2.84 8.61
N GLY A 66 11.57 2.91 9.39
CA GLY A 66 11.54 2.97 10.85
C GLY A 66 11.80 1.61 11.50
N GLN A 67 11.82 1.56 12.84
CA GLN A 67 12.16 0.35 13.59
C GLN A 67 10.96 -0.58 13.79
N GLY A 68 9.75 -0.09 13.59
CA GLY A 68 8.52 -0.87 13.72
C GLY A 68 7.49 -0.24 14.62
N MET A 69 6.33 -0.87 14.62
CA MET A 69 5.23 -0.57 15.52
C MET A 69 4.63 -1.87 16.07
N ALA A 70 4.16 -1.81 17.31
CA ALA A 70 3.36 -2.86 17.93
C ALA A 70 1.89 -2.43 17.90
N LEU A 71 1.04 -3.30 17.43
CA LEU A 71 -0.39 -3.09 17.30
C LEU A 71 -1.12 -4.02 18.27
N THR A 72 -1.98 -3.46 19.12
CA THR A 72 -2.82 -4.21 20.04
C THR A 72 -4.29 -4.00 19.65
N ARG A 73 -5.02 -5.09 19.43
CA ARG A 73 -6.45 -5.01 19.15
C ARG A 73 -7.21 -4.71 20.45
N ALA A 74 -8.22 -3.84 20.39
CA ALA A 74 -9.04 -3.53 21.54
C ALA A 74 -9.65 -4.80 22.17
N GLY A 75 -9.43 -4.96 23.48
CA GLY A 75 -9.86 -6.14 24.23
C GLY A 75 -8.93 -7.36 24.12
N ALA A 76 -7.84 -7.29 23.38
CA ALA A 76 -6.81 -8.33 23.32
C ALA A 76 -5.59 -7.96 24.19
N SER A 77 -4.84 -8.98 24.62
CA SER A 77 -3.55 -8.79 25.30
C SER A 77 -2.35 -9.06 24.39
N GLU A 78 -2.59 -9.64 23.21
CA GLU A 78 -1.53 -9.96 22.26
C GLU A 78 -1.19 -8.76 21.39
N GLU A 79 0.10 -8.51 21.20
CA GLU A 79 0.62 -7.52 20.28
C GLU A 79 1.03 -8.18 18.95
N VAL A 80 0.70 -7.54 17.85
CA VAL A 80 1.25 -7.85 16.52
C VAL A 80 2.34 -6.84 16.20
N VAL A 81 3.55 -7.32 15.95
CA VAL A 81 4.67 -6.45 15.58
C VAL A 81 4.71 -6.33 14.06
N VAL A 82 4.68 -5.09 13.58
CA VAL A 82 4.91 -4.74 12.19
C VAL A 82 6.26 -4.03 12.09
N ALA A 83 7.23 -4.70 11.47
CA ALA A 83 8.62 -4.25 11.41
C ALA A 83 9.21 -4.46 10.00
N PRO A 84 10.38 -3.86 9.67
CA PRO A 84 11.05 -4.09 8.40
C PRO A 84 11.29 -5.59 8.16
N GLY A 85 11.04 -6.05 6.95
CA GLY A 85 11.21 -7.47 6.59
C GLY A 85 10.10 -8.42 7.07
N GLN A 86 9.16 -7.93 7.88
CA GLN A 86 8.00 -8.73 8.30
C GLN A 86 6.98 -8.86 7.16
N PRO A 87 6.17 -9.93 7.19
CA PRO A 87 5.06 -10.12 6.27
C PRO A 87 4.05 -8.96 6.34
N LEU A 88 3.25 -8.85 5.29
CA LEU A 88 2.11 -7.96 5.22
C LEU A 88 1.15 -8.20 6.39
N PHE A 89 0.77 -7.13 7.08
CA PHE A 89 -0.27 -7.18 8.11
C PHE A 89 -1.62 -6.80 7.50
N SER A 90 -2.56 -7.73 7.52
CA SER A 90 -3.90 -7.54 6.94
C SER A 90 -4.97 -7.66 8.02
N PHE A 91 -5.95 -6.75 8.02
CA PHE A 91 -7.01 -6.71 9.01
C PHE A 91 -8.27 -6.01 8.49
N PRO A 92 -9.46 -6.35 9.04
CA PRO A 92 -10.68 -5.61 8.80
C PRO A 92 -10.56 -4.17 9.31
N GLY A 93 -10.95 -3.19 8.50
CA GLY A 93 -10.84 -1.78 8.86
C GLY A 93 -11.73 -1.34 10.03
N GLU A 94 -12.74 -2.12 10.39
CA GLU A 94 -13.56 -1.95 11.59
C GLU A 94 -12.91 -2.42 12.88
N ASP A 95 -11.82 -3.18 12.82
CA ASP A 95 -11.07 -3.58 14.01
C ASP A 95 -10.39 -2.38 14.63
N ALA A 96 -10.60 -2.18 15.92
CA ALA A 96 -9.97 -1.11 16.68
C ALA A 96 -8.56 -1.56 17.09
N TRP A 97 -7.55 -0.88 16.57
CA TRP A 97 -6.15 -1.12 16.85
C TRP A 97 -5.50 0.09 17.53
N GLU A 98 -4.75 -0.15 18.59
CA GLU A 98 -3.86 0.81 19.22
C GLU A 98 -2.44 0.58 18.74
N CYS A 99 -1.76 1.66 18.34
CA CYS A 99 -0.39 1.64 17.84
C CYS A 99 0.58 2.19 18.89
N ARG A 100 1.67 1.45 19.13
CA ARG A 100 2.84 1.87 19.90
C ARG A 100 4.08 1.80 19.01
N LEU A 101 4.88 2.86 18.95
CA LEU A 101 6.11 2.89 18.17
C LEU A 101 7.25 2.16 18.91
N LEU A 102 8.08 1.41 18.19
CA LEU A 102 9.18 0.62 18.78
C LEU A 102 10.52 1.38 18.84
N GLY A 103 10.65 2.48 18.10
CA GLY A 103 11.91 3.22 18.08
C GLY A 103 11.88 4.53 17.29
N GLY A 104 10.83 5.33 17.49
CA GLY A 104 10.63 6.58 16.77
C GLY A 104 9.62 6.49 15.63
N PRO A 105 9.49 7.55 14.81
CA PRO A 105 8.54 7.59 13.72
C PRO A 105 8.73 6.44 12.71
N VAL A 106 7.64 6.03 12.10
CA VAL A 106 7.62 5.01 11.03
C VAL A 106 6.89 5.53 9.80
N ARG A 107 7.22 4.97 8.64
CA ARG A 107 6.41 5.12 7.41
C ARG A 107 5.87 3.75 7.01
N ASP A 108 4.57 3.69 6.80
CA ASP A 108 3.90 2.48 6.35
C ASP A 108 3.09 2.72 5.08
N PHE A 109 3.04 1.71 4.22
CA PHE A 109 2.22 1.68 3.02
C PHE A 109 0.90 1.00 3.34
N ASN A 110 -0.22 1.67 3.07
CA ASN A 110 -1.56 1.16 3.25
C ASN A 110 -2.25 0.92 1.91
N VAL A 111 -2.77 -0.29 1.71
CA VAL A 111 -3.76 -0.62 0.69
C VAL A 111 -5.09 -0.82 1.41
N MET A 112 -6.09 -0.04 1.03
CA MET A 112 -7.42 -0.09 1.61
C MET A 112 -8.42 -0.37 0.49
N VAL A 113 -9.24 -1.41 0.64
CA VAL A 113 -10.20 -1.82 -0.38
C VAL A 113 -11.57 -2.08 0.23
N ASP A 114 -12.62 -1.57 -0.40
CA ASP A 114 -13.98 -1.96 -0.04
C ASP A 114 -14.18 -3.44 -0.37
N ARG A 115 -14.39 -4.27 0.68
CA ARG A 115 -14.44 -5.73 0.54
C ARG A 115 -15.65 -6.23 -0.25
N ALA A 116 -16.66 -5.40 -0.45
CA ALA A 116 -17.80 -5.75 -1.29
C ALA A 116 -17.48 -5.60 -2.78
N LEU A 117 -16.49 -4.77 -3.14
CA LEU A 117 -16.15 -4.46 -4.53
C LEU A 117 -14.98 -5.30 -5.05
N ALA A 118 -13.97 -5.54 -4.23
CA ALA A 118 -12.75 -6.20 -4.68
C ALA A 118 -11.97 -6.84 -3.52
N GLU A 119 -10.97 -7.62 -3.90
CA GLU A 119 -9.91 -8.11 -3.05
C GLU A 119 -8.58 -7.51 -3.51
N ALA A 120 -7.69 -7.23 -2.55
CA ALA A 120 -6.34 -6.76 -2.86
C ALA A 120 -5.28 -7.71 -2.31
N SER A 121 -4.15 -7.76 -3.00
CA SER A 121 -2.93 -8.37 -2.48
C SER A 121 -1.76 -7.43 -2.68
N LEU A 122 -0.78 -7.52 -1.80
CA LEU A 122 0.42 -6.69 -1.80
C LEU A 122 1.65 -7.60 -1.68
N GLU A 123 2.61 -7.43 -2.58
CA GLU A 123 3.85 -8.17 -2.61
C GLU A 123 5.04 -7.20 -2.74
N ARG A 124 6.13 -7.47 -2.02
CA ARG A 124 7.38 -6.73 -2.16
C ARG A 124 8.34 -7.53 -3.03
N VAL A 125 8.86 -6.91 -4.07
CA VAL A 125 9.86 -7.49 -4.98
C VAL A 125 11.14 -6.69 -4.91
N HIS A 126 12.25 -7.40 -4.73
CA HIS A 126 13.61 -6.84 -4.79
C HIS A 126 14.26 -7.25 -6.11
N LEU A 127 14.87 -6.30 -6.78
CA LEU A 127 15.53 -6.48 -8.07
C LEU A 127 16.98 -5.97 -7.97
N GLY A 128 17.93 -6.81 -8.36
CA GLY A 128 19.30 -6.36 -8.63
C GLY A 128 19.40 -5.60 -9.95
N ALA A 129 20.48 -4.86 -10.15
CA ALA A 129 20.78 -4.23 -11.44
C ALA A 129 20.87 -5.27 -12.56
N GLY A 130 20.09 -5.09 -13.63
CA GLY A 130 19.96 -6.02 -14.75
C GLY A 130 19.14 -7.27 -14.47
N ALA A 131 18.65 -7.47 -13.25
CA ALA A 131 17.80 -8.61 -12.92
C ALA A 131 16.38 -8.41 -13.45
N GLY A 132 15.84 -9.46 -14.07
CA GLY A 132 14.46 -9.50 -14.57
C GLY A 132 13.52 -10.18 -13.58
N HIS A 133 12.28 -9.71 -13.50
CA HIS A 133 11.19 -10.35 -12.78
C HIS A 133 9.94 -10.37 -13.66
N ARG A 134 9.48 -11.59 -13.98
CA ARG A 134 8.32 -11.77 -14.85
C ARG A 134 7.05 -12.00 -14.05
N LEU A 135 6.08 -11.15 -14.28
CA LEU A 135 4.72 -11.28 -13.74
C LEU A 135 3.84 -11.99 -14.78
N ALA A 136 3.17 -13.05 -14.36
CA ALA A 136 2.16 -13.69 -15.19
C ALA A 136 0.97 -12.73 -15.41
N ALA A 137 0.30 -12.90 -16.54
CA ALA A 137 -0.98 -12.25 -16.78
C ALA A 137 -1.97 -12.60 -15.66
N SER A 138 -2.64 -11.60 -15.13
CA SER A 138 -3.64 -11.76 -14.09
C SER A 138 -4.83 -10.84 -14.39
N PRO A 139 -6.07 -11.28 -14.13
CA PRO A 139 -7.22 -10.39 -14.24
C PRO A 139 -7.13 -9.27 -13.19
N GLY A 140 -7.84 -8.18 -13.47
CA GLY A 140 -7.90 -7.02 -12.57
C GLY A 140 -6.85 -5.96 -12.86
N THR A 141 -6.64 -5.08 -11.92
CA THR A 141 -5.68 -3.97 -12.02
C THR A 141 -4.41 -4.30 -11.22
N LEU A 142 -3.25 -4.01 -11.81
CA LEU A 142 -1.97 -4.06 -11.12
C LEU A 142 -1.43 -2.64 -10.98
N TRP A 143 -1.09 -2.23 -9.76
CA TRP A 143 -0.26 -1.05 -9.51
C TRP A 143 1.13 -1.49 -9.09
N LEU A 144 2.13 -0.78 -9.59
CA LEU A 144 3.53 -0.91 -9.20
C LEU A 144 3.94 0.39 -8.51
N TYR A 145 4.40 0.30 -7.28
CA TYR A 145 4.93 1.45 -6.54
C TYR A 145 6.45 1.30 -6.35
N GLY A 146 7.21 2.29 -6.80
CA GLY A 146 8.66 2.35 -6.60
C GLY A 146 9.00 2.74 -5.16
N VAL A 147 9.54 1.79 -4.38
CA VAL A 147 10.00 2.06 -3.01
C VAL A 147 11.41 2.64 -3.03
N SER A 148 12.27 2.11 -3.88
CA SER A 148 13.65 2.58 -4.06
C SER A 148 14.20 2.17 -5.42
N GLY A 149 15.21 2.89 -5.91
CA GLY A 149 15.87 2.56 -7.16
C GLY A 149 15.04 2.88 -8.41
N ARG A 150 15.36 2.20 -9.50
CA ARG A 150 14.74 2.42 -10.82
C ARG A 150 14.50 1.09 -11.52
N VAL A 151 13.32 0.93 -12.12
CA VAL A 151 12.91 -0.31 -12.79
C VAL A 151 12.30 0.00 -14.15
N GLN A 152 12.75 -0.70 -15.19
CA GLN A 152 12.11 -0.69 -16.50
C GLN A 152 10.84 -1.56 -16.46
N VAL A 153 9.75 -1.01 -16.95
CA VAL A 153 8.42 -1.66 -16.96
C VAL A 153 7.75 -1.33 -18.30
N ALA A 154 7.68 -2.27 -19.22
CA ALA A 154 7.01 -2.11 -20.52
C ALA A 154 7.42 -0.83 -21.30
N GLY A 155 8.71 -0.47 -21.28
CA GLY A 155 9.24 0.71 -21.96
C GLY A 155 9.17 2.02 -21.15
N GLU A 156 8.61 1.98 -19.96
CA GLU A 156 8.57 3.09 -19.02
C GLU A 156 9.54 2.84 -17.86
N VAL A 157 10.00 3.91 -17.21
CA VAL A 157 10.82 3.82 -16.00
C VAL A 157 9.96 4.10 -14.78
N LEU A 158 9.85 3.14 -13.89
CA LEU A 158 9.31 3.33 -12.55
C LEU A 158 10.45 3.81 -11.64
N ALA A 159 10.37 5.04 -11.17
CA ALA A 159 11.29 5.61 -10.20
C ALA A 159 10.74 5.53 -8.78
N GLU A 160 11.55 5.92 -7.81
CA GLU A 160 11.14 6.03 -6.42
C GLU A 160 9.95 6.98 -6.26
N GLU A 161 8.99 6.58 -5.44
CA GLU A 161 7.70 7.25 -5.19
C GLU A 161 6.76 7.36 -6.43
N ASP A 162 7.09 6.77 -7.58
CA ASP A 162 6.15 6.68 -8.70
C ASP A 162 5.17 5.52 -8.52
N ILE A 163 3.96 5.68 -9.06
CA ILE A 163 3.01 4.58 -9.31
C ILE A 163 2.81 4.42 -10.80
N LEU A 164 2.89 3.17 -11.29
CA LEU A 164 2.41 2.78 -12.60
C LEU A 164 1.20 1.85 -12.47
N GLU A 165 0.13 2.15 -13.21
CA GLU A 165 -1.04 1.29 -13.33
C GLU A 165 -0.94 0.46 -14.61
N TRP A 166 -1.04 -0.84 -14.44
CA TRP A 166 -1.09 -1.81 -15.53
C TRP A 166 -2.45 -2.48 -15.56
N ASP A 167 -3.21 -2.23 -16.61
CA ASP A 167 -4.56 -2.76 -16.85
C ASP A 167 -4.64 -3.57 -18.16
N MET A 168 -3.48 -3.87 -18.76
CA MET A 168 -3.41 -4.60 -20.02
C MET A 168 -3.39 -6.11 -19.78
N PRO A 169 -4.11 -6.89 -20.62
CA PRO A 169 -3.99 -8.34 -20.59
C PRO A 169 -2.60 -8.74 -21.07
N GLY A 170 -1.89 -9.52 -20.30
CA GLY A 170 -0.58 -10.04 -20.67
C GLY A 170 0.39 -10.17 -19.53
N ALA A 171 1.48 -10.85 -19.79
CA ALA A 171 2.60 -10.91 -18.86
C ALA A 171 3.37 -9.57 -18.89
N LEU A 172 3.90 -9.18 -17.74
CA LEU A 172 4.69 -7.98 -17.58
C LEU A 172 6.09 -8.37 -17.11
N GLU A 173 7.11 -7.76 -17.70
CA GLU A 173 8.50 -7.92 -17.27
C GLU A 173 8.97 -6.63 -16.60
N LEU A 174 9.59 -6.79 -15.43
CA LEU A 174 10.29 -5.75 -14.71
C LEU A 174 11.78 -6.02 -14.80
N VAL A 175 12.57 -5.00 -15.11
CA VAL A 175 14.04 -5.11 -15.16
C VAL A 175 14.66 -4.00 -14.33
N GLY A 176 15.45 -4.37 -13.31
CA GLY A 176 16.14 -3.39 -12.47
C GLY A 176 17.18 -2.60 -13.28
N GLU A 177 17.06 -1.27 -13.36
CA GLU A 177 18.16 -0.41 -13.85
C GLU A 177 19.25 -0.22 -12.77
N SER A 178 18.88 -0.41 -11.52
CA SER A 178 19.72 -0.37 -10.33
C SER A 178 19.23 -1.42 -9.34
N GLU A 179 19.88 -1.53 -8.16
CA GLU A 179 19.24 -2.13 -6.99
C GLU A 179 17.92 -1.39 -6.73
N ALA A 180 16.81 -2.12 -6.70
CA ALA A 180 15.48 -1.54 -6.60
C ALA A 180 14.53 -2.38 -5.76
N THR A 181 13.54 -1.72 -5.17
CA THR A 181 12.44 -2.37 -4.47
C THR A 181 11.12 -1.83 -5.02
N VAL A 182 10.22 -2.72 -5.38
CA VAL A 182 8.89 -2.41 -5.92
C VAL A 182 7.81 -3.09 -5.07
N LEU A 183 6.71 -2.40 -4.81
CA LEU A 183 5.49 -3.02 -4.33
C LEU A 183 4.58 -3.31 -5.51
N LEU A 184 4.09 -4.54 -5.57
CA LEU A 184 3.09 -5.00 -6.52
C LEU A 184 1.75 -5.05 -5.79
N ILE A 185 0.80 -4.22 -6.19
CA ILE A 185 -0.55 -4.15 -5.62
C ILE A 185 -1.52 -4.68 -6.67
N ARG A 186 -2.09 -5.86 -6.44
CA ARG A 186 -3.09 -6.46 -7.34
C ARG A 186 -4.47 -6.23 -6.77
N LEU A 187 -5.38 -5.74 -7.61
CA LEU A 187 -6.78 -5.59 -7.29
C LEU A 187 -7.59 -6.54 -8.17
N MET A 188 -8.31 -7.44 -7.55
CA MET A 188 -9.21 -8.37 -8.23
C MET A 188 -10.66 -7.97 -7.91
N PRO A 189 -11.42 -7.46 -8.90
CA PRO A 189 -12.84 -7.17 -8.71
C PRO A 189 -13.59 -8.43 -8.29
N ARG A 190 -14.49 -8.32 -7.31
CA ARG A 190 -15.45 -9.39 -7.03
C ARG A 190 -16.52 -9.37 -8.10
N ALA A 191 -16.86 -10.54 -8.65
CA ALA A 191 -18.00 -10.67 -9.52
C ALA A 191 -19.24 -10.18 -8.75
N GLY A 192 -19.95 -9.19 -9.30
CA GLY A 192 -21.19 -8.69 -8.71
C GLY A 192 -22.16 -9.86 -8.48
N ARG A 193 -22.71 -9.92 -7.25
CA ARG A 193 -23.85 -10.80 -6.97
C ARG A 193 -25.11 -10.20 -7.55
#